data_acb564dad0e5d24f6e8473dfb6d13457
#
_entry.id   acb564dad0e5d24f6e8473dfb6d13457
#
_cell.length_a   1.000
_cell.length_b   1.000
_cell.length_c   1.000
_cell.angle_alpha   90.00
_cell.angle_beta   90.00
_cell.angle_gamma   90.00
#
_symmetry.space_group_name_H-M   'P 1'
#
loop_
_entity.id
_entity.type
_entity.pdbx_description
1 polymer ?
#
loop_
_entity_poly.entity_id
_entity_poly.type
_entity_poly.pdbx_seq_one_letter_code
_entity_poly.pdbx_strand_id
1 'polypeptide(L)'
;TAIFQPALPFVLENGNNLIFRPAFSYVFDQPIASASGFSDVSQFGDISYDLLYSWSSSGWTFGAGVVGAIPTGSGISSDNWLLGPSFLAVKPTDWGIWGFFPFHNEKVGGSGDDTSITSLQYFLFFSLNDGWQIGTGPTITYDWNADSENDWTVPFGVQVSKTTAIGNQIVKLNAGIEKNVVAPDDFASDWKFTLQFSPVIGNPFQPNPPSPPVDAATRAAVLAPIR
;
A
#
# COMPACT_ATOMS: atom_id res chain seq x y z
N THR A 1 4.79 2.37 -13.66
CA THR A 1 4.48 3.31 -12.57
C THR A 1 5.61 3.34 -11.56
N ALA A 2 6.03 4.53 -11.11
CA ALA A 2 6.88 4.74 -9.93
C ALA A 2 6.04 5.28 -8.78
N ILE A 3 6.37 4.89 -7.52
CA ILE A 3 5.63 5.33 -6.34
C ILE A 3 6.61 5.72 -5.25
N PHE A 4 6.40 6.90 -4.70
CA PHE A 4 7.04 7.35 -3.48
C PHE A 4 6.02 7.32 -2.34
N GLN A 5 6.24 6.43 -1.37
CA GLN A 5 5.32 6.22 -0.25
C GLN A 5 6.09 6.20 1.07
N PRO A 6 6.30 7.35 1.72
CA PRO A 6 6.87 7.39 3.06
C PRO A 6 5.87 6.88 4.10
N ALA A 7 6.36 6.15 5.10
CA ALA A 7 5.61 5.83 6.30
C ALA A 7 6.09 6.72 7.44
N LEU A 8 5.21 7.54 7.97
CA LEU A 8 5.48 8.54 8.99
C LEU A 8 4.78 8.16 10.31
N PRO A 9 5.45 7.41 11.19
CA PRO A 9 4.92 7.10 12.51
C PRO A 9 5.10 8.28 13.45
N PHE A 10 4.04 8.67 14.15
CA PHE A 10 4.05 9.63 15.24
C PHE A 10 3.71 8.90 16.53
N VAL A 11 4.67 8.81 17.44
CA VAL A 11 4.48 8.18 18.76
C VAL A 11 3.65 9.12 19.64
N LEU A 12 2.58 8.58 20.21
CA LEU A 12 1.69 9.29 21.11
C LEU A 12 2.09 9.08 22.57
N GLU A 13 1.63 9.95 23.48
CA GLU A 13 1.95 9.90 24.92
C GLU A 13 1.52 8.57 25.58
N ASN A 14 0.49 7.92 25.06
CA ASN A 14 0.01 6.62 25.55
C ASN A 14 0.80 5.42 25.01
N GLY A 15 1.90 5.65 24.26
CA GLY A 15 2.73 4.61 23.67
C GLY A 15 2.20 4.00 22.36
N ASN A 16 1.02 4.40 21.91
CA ASN A 16 0.48 4.03 20.60
C ASN A 16 1.04 4.94 19.49
N ASN A 17 0.72 4.63 18.24
CA ASN A 17 1.20 5.44 17.12
C ASN A 17 0.05 5.94 16.26
N LEU A 18 0.19 7.14 15.74
CA LEU A 18 -0.52 7.60 14.57
C LEU A 18 0.40 7.43 13.36
N ILE A 19 -0.02 6.68 12.36
CA ILE A 19 0.79 6.37 11.18
C ILE A 19 0.15 7.04 9.99
N PHE A 20 0.87 7.95 9.35
CA PHE A 20 0.46 8.59 8.11
C PHE A 20 1.32 8.08 6.94
N ARG A 21 0.69 7.62 5.87
CA ARG A 21 1.36 7.05 4.70
C ARG A 21 0.78 7.63 3.42
N PRO A 22 1.23 8.81 2.98
CA PRO A 22 0.88 9.32 1.66
C PRO A 22 1.62 8.55 0.57
N ALA A 23 1.00 8.35 -0.58
CA ALA A 23 1.61 7.75 -1.74
C ALA A 23 1.46 8.65 -2.96
N PHE A 24 2.59 8.97 -3.56
CA PHE A 24 2.71 9.80 -4.76
C PHE A 24 3.08 8.88 -5.92
N SER A 25 2.17 8.74 -6.88
CA SER A 25 2.38 7.89 -8.05
C SER A 25 2.75 8.72 -9.27
N TYR A 26 3.72 8.24 -10.06
CA TYR A 26 4.02 8.75 -11.39
C TYR A 26 3.87 7.60 -12.38
N VAL A 27 2.98 7.76 -13.33
CA VAL A 27 2.67 6.74 -14.34
C VAL A 27 3.37 7.11 -15.63
N PHE A 28 4.05 6.13 -16.21
CA PHE A 28 4.75 6.27 -17.49
C PHE A 28 3.92 5.64 -18.58
N ASP A 29 3.83 6.32 -19.73
CA ASP A 29 3.25 5.79 -20.97
C ASP A 29 1.85 5.17 -20.79
N GLN A 30 0.98 5.90 -20.08
CA GLN A 30 -0.42 5.51 -19.89
C GLN A 30 -1.21 5.89 -21.14
N PRO A 31 -1.83 4.94 -21.85
CA PRO A 31 -2.72 5.26 -22.94
C PRO A 31 -4.00 5.93 -22.41
N ILE A 32 -4.30 7.11 -22.90
CA ILE A 32 -5.55 7.83 -22.66
C ILE A 32 -6.30 8.06 -23.97
N ALA A 33 -7.63 8.09 -23.90
CA ALA A 33 -8.46 8.39 -25.05
C ALA A 33 -8.20 9.83 -25.55
N SER A 34 -8.06 10.00 -26.83
CA SER A 34 -7.88 11.29 -27.50
C SER A 34 -8.79 11.38 -28.72
N ALA A 35 -8.93 12.57 -29.30
CA ALA A 35 -9.78 12.78 -30.48
C ALA A 35 -9.37 11.94 -31.71
N SER A 36 -8.12 11.44 -31.76
CA SER A 36 -7.56 10.64 -32.86
C SER A 36 -7.31 9.17 -32.49
N GLY A 37 -7.84 8.69 -31.33
CA GLY A 37 -7.60 7.34 -30.80
C GLY A 37 -6.99 7.40 -29.40
N PHE A 38 -5.89 6.69 -29.18
CA PHE A 38 -5.16 6.73 -27.91
C PHE A 38 -3.88 7.55 -28.05
N SER A 39 -3.51 8.21 -26.98
CA SER A 39 -2.20 8.87 -26.84
C SER A 39 -1.58 8.51 -25.51
N ASP A 40 -0.27 8.25 -25.48
CA ASP A 40 0.45 7.94 -24.28
C ASP A 40 0.79 9.22 -23.50
N VAL A 41 0.52 9.21 -22.22
CA VAL A 41 0.90 10.31 -21.31
C VAL A 41 1.70 9.78 -20.12
N SER A 42 2.64 10.60 -19.66
CA SER A 42 3.42 10.33 -18.45
C SER A 42 3.17 11.45 -17.45
N GLN A 43 2.44 11.16 -16.36
CA GLN A 43 1.95 12.18 -15.43
C GLN A 43 1.89 11.63 -13.98
N PHE A 44 1.74 12.55 -13.04
CA PHE A 44 1.37 12.19 -11.66
C PHE A 44 -0.09 11.73 -11.63
N GLY A 45 -0.32 10.60 -10.97
CA GLY A 45 -1.66 10.16 -10.59
C GLY A 45 -2.14 10.86 -9.32
N ASP A 46 -3.31 10.47 -8.85
CA ASP A 46 -3.86 10.98 -7.60
C ASP A 46 -2.99 10.61 -6.39
N ILE A 47 -3.02 11.45 -5.36
CA ILE A 47 -2.30 11.22 -4.12
C ILE A 47 -3.17 10.36 -3.22
N SER A 48 -2.82 9.08 -3.06
CA SER A 48 -3.50 8.23 -2.07
C SER A 48 -2.85 8.36 -0.69
N TYR A 49 -3.64 8.10 0.36
CA TYR A 49 -3.13 8.12 1.71
C TYR A 49 -3.85 7.12 2.61
N ASP A 50 -3.17 6.70 3.67
CA ASP A 50 -3.79 6.13 4.84
C ASP A 50 -3.32 6.84 6.11
N LEU A 51 -4.23 6.93 7.09
CA LEU A 51 -4.00 7.47 8.40
C LEU A 51 -4.57 6.49 9.42
N LEU A 52 -3.68 5.83 10.16
CA LEU A 52 -4.01 4.75 11.09
C LEU A 52 -3.60 5.11 12.51
N TYR A 53 -4.52 4.99 13.47
CA TYR A 53 -4.17 4.86 14.87
C TYR A 53 -3.83 3.40 15.15
N SER A 54 -2.62 3.12 15.64
CA SER A 54 -2.15 1.75 15.87
C SER A 54 -1.76 1.49 17.32
N TRP A 55 -2.06 0.27 17.77
CA TRP A 55 -1.76 -0.21 19.11
C TRP A 55 -1.35 -1.68 19.10
N SER A 56 -0.67 -2.12 20.15
CA SER A 56 -0.29 -3.52 20.33
C SER A 56 -1.05 -4.17 21.47
N SER A 57 -1.53 -5.39 21.28
CA SER A 57 -2.21 -6.19 22.30
C SER A 57 -1.99 -7.68 22.06
N SER A 58 -1.59 -8.41 23.08
CA SER A 58 -1.41 -9.87 23.05
C SER A 58 -0.52 -10.35 21.89
N GLY A 59 0.52 -9.60 21.56
CA GLY A 59 1.46 -9.91 20.49
C GLY A 59 0.91 -9.68 19.08
N TRP A 60 -0.25 -9.01 18.95
CA TRP A 60 -0.76 -8.45 17.70
C TRP A 60 -0.47 -6.95 17.65
N THR A 61 -0.32 -6.44 16.44
CA THR A 61 -0.43 -5.03 16.17
C THR A 61 -1.72 -4.79 15.40
N PHE A 62 -2.55 -3.91 15.93
CA PHE A 62 -3.80 -3.48 15.31
C PHE A 62 -3.67 -2.03 14.84
N GLY A 63 -4.44 -1.69 13.83
CA GLY A 63 -4.63 -0.31 13.39
C GLY A 63 -6.07 -0.09 12.95
N ALA A 64 -6.60 1.08 13.24
CA ALA A 64 -7.90 1.51 12.73
C ALA A 64 -7.77 2.97 12.26
N GLY A 65 -8.44 3.29 11.17
CA GLY A 65 -8.32 4.62 10.59
C GLY A 65 -9.06 4.82 9.31
N VAL A 66 -8.51 5.67 8.47
CA VAL A 66 -9.09 6.04 7.18
C VAL A 66 -8.08 5.91 6.05
N VAL A 67 -8.58 5.60 4.87
CA VAL A 67 -7.87 5.69 3.60
C VAL A 67 -8.56 6.69 2.69
N GLY A 68 -7.86 7.18 1.69
CA GLY A 68 -8.49 8.03 0.70
C GLY A 68 -7.55 8.43 -0.43
N ALA A 69 -8.07 9.27 -1.33
CA ALA A 69 -7.31 9.87 -2.40
C ALA A 69 -7.69 11.34 -2.60
N ILE A 70 -6.71 12.11 -3.03
CA ILE A 70 -6.81 13.53 -3.38
C ILE A 70 -6.57 13.64 -4.87
N PRO A 71 -7.52 14.16 -5.67
CA PRO A 71 -7.34 14.31 -7.09
C PRO A 71 -6.27 15.36 -7.41
N THR A 72 -5.42 15.06 -8.38
CA THR A 72 -4.39 16.01 -8.84
C THR A 72 -4.85 16.86 -10.03
N GLY A 73 -5.96 16.49 -10.67
CA GLY A 73 -6.46 17.16 -11.88
C GLY A 73 -5.56 16.92 -13.11
N SER A 74 -4.71 15.90 -13.07
CA SER A 74 -3.91 15.49 -14.23
C SER A 74 -4.77 14.73 -15.26
N GLY A 75 -4.28 14.50 -16.46
CA GLY A 75 -5.02 13.75 -17.48
C GLY A 75 -5.29 12.27 -17.14
N ILE A 76 -4.69 11.76 -16.06
CA ILE A 76 -4.89 10.41 -15.51
C ILE A 76 -5.48 10.44 -14.08
N SER A 77 -5.89 11.61 -13.60
CA SER A 77 -6.60 11.76 -12.33
C SER A 77 -7.99 11.11 -12.43
N SER A 78 -8.45 10.52 -11.35
CA SER A 78 -9.86 10.12 -11.23
C SER A 78 -10.81 11.29 -11.07
N ASP A 79 -10.27 12.49 -10.79
CA ASP A 79 -11.01 13.70 -10.43
C ASP A 79 -11.96 13.53 -9.23
N ASN A 80 -11.70 12.52 -8.40
CA ASN A 80 -12.50 12.18 -7.23
C ASN A 80 -11.71 12.36 -5.93
N TRP A 81 -12.38 12.93 -4.95
CA TRP A 81 -12.00 12.83 -3.54
C TRP A 81 -12.53 11.52 -3.00
N LEU A 82 -11.64 10.66 -2.53
CA LEU A 82 -11.99 9.37 -1.94
C LEU A 82 -11.71 9.38 -0.45
N LEU A 83 -12.61 8.76 0.32
CA LEU A 83 -12.45 8.57 1.76
C LEU A 83 -13.18 7.30 2.19
N GLY A 84 -12.60 6.55 3.11
CA GLY A 84 -13.28 5.40 3.69
C GLY A 84 -12.53 4.81 4.88
N PRO A 85 -13.16 3.86 5.58
CA PRO A 85 -12.59 3.22 6.75
C PRO A 85 -11.50 2.21 6.37
N SER A 86 -10.59 1.99 7.32
CA SER A 86 -9.56 0.97 7.20
C SER A 86 -9.26 0.32 8.54
N PHE A 87 -8.83 -0.95 8.49
CA PHE A 87 -8.43 -1.72 9.65
C PHE A 87 -7.20 -2.56 9.32
N LEU A 88 -6.25 -2.63 10.25
CA LEU A 88 -5.05 -3.42 10.16
C LEU A 88 -4.96 -4.41 11.32
N ALA A 89 -4.63 -5.66 11.03
CA ALA A 89 -4.21 -6.62 12.03
C ALA A 89 -2.98 -7.37 11.56
N VAL A 90 -1.93 -7.35 12.38
CA VAL A 90 -0.62 -7.93 12.06
C VAL A 90 -0.15 -8.79 13.21
N LYS A 91 0.28 -10.02 12.90
CA LYS A 91 0.85 -10.97 13.85
C LYS A 91 2.30 -11.28 13.49
N PRO A 92 3.28 -10.72 14.21
CA PRO A 92 4.64 -11.21 14.17
C PRO A 92 4.70 -12.58 14.84
N THR A 93 5.52 -13.49 14.31
CA THR A 93 5.77 -14.83 14.82
C THR A 93 7.25 -15.14 14.71
N ASP A 94 7.71 -16.23 15.35
CA ASP A 94 9.12 -16.66 15.26
C ASP A 94 9.54 -17.06 13.85
N TRP A 95 8.59 -17.49 13.01
CA TRP A 95 8.84 -17.89 11.62
C TRP A 95 8.62 -16.77 10.60
N GLY A 96 8.03 -15.63 11.00
CA GLY A 96 7.75 -14.55 10.07
C GLY A 96 6.65 -13.60 10.52
N ILE A 97 5.86 -13.11 9.57
CA ILE A 97 4.78 -12.15 9.82
C ILE A 97 3.60 -12.45 8.90
N TRP A 98 2.40 -12.33 9.44
CA TRP A 98 1.18 -12.39 8.65
C TRP A 98 0.15 -11.39 9.14
N GLY A 99 -0.79 -11.08 8.28
CA GLY A 99 -1.83 -10.14 8.64
C GLY A 99 -2.73 -9.78 7.48
N PHE A 100 -3.60 -8.82 7.72
CA PHE A 100 -4.56 -8.33 6.75
C PHE A 100 -4.87 -6.86 6.98
N PHE A 101 -5.19 -6.18 5.90
CA PHE A 101 -5.54 -4.78 5.86
C PHE A 101 -6.75 -4.58 4.94
N PRO A 102 -7.99 -4.76 5.43
CA PRO A 102 -9.19 -4.37 4.72
C PRO A 102 -9.37 -2.85 4.76
N PHE A 103 -9.82 -2.30 3.65
CA PHE A 103 -10.17 -0.89 3.54
C PHE A 103 -11.21 -0.67 2.46
N HIS A 104 -11.90 0.45 2.54
CA HIS A 104 -12.90 0.85 1.57
C HIS A 104 -12.63 2.26 1.10
N ASN A 105 -12.76 2.50 -0.19
CA ASN A 105 -12.70 3.82 -0.80
C ASN A 105 -14.05 4.15 -1.41
N GLU A 106 -14.64 5.25 -0.93
CA GLU A 106 -15.90 5.80 -1.40
C GLU A 106 -15.65 7.20 -1.95
N LYS A 107 -16.29 7.54 -3.06
CA LYS A 107 -16.30 8.90 -3.56
C LYS A 107 -17.08 9.81 -2.62
N VAL A 108 -16.42 10.84 -2.12
CA VAL A 108 -17.02 11.86 -1.24
C VAL A 108 -17.12 13.23 -1.91
N GLY A 109 -16.60 13.37 -3.13
CA GLY A 109 -16.64 14.60 -3.91
C GLY A 109 -15.85 14.48 -5.21
N GLY A 110 -15.88 15.53 -6.03
CA GLY A 110 -15.20 15.52 -7.33
C GLY A 110 -16.16 15.33 -8.51
N SER A 111 -15.62 15.39 -9.73
CA SER A 111 -16.37 15.36 -10.99
C SER A 111 -16.21 14.07 -11.80
N GLY A 112 -15.33 13.16 -11.38
CA GLY A 112 -15.13 11.88 -12.04
C GLY A 112 -16.28 10.90 -11.80
N ASP A 113 -16.18 9.69 -12.35
CA ASP A 113 -17.18 8.63 -12.20
C ASP A 113 -17.32 8.17 -10.76
N ASP A 114 -18.48 7.61 -10.41
CA ASP A 114 -18.71 7.11 -9.06
C ASP A 114 -17.74 5.98 -8.73
N THR A 115 -17.17 6.03 -7.55
CA THR A 115 -16.17 5.09 -7.06
C THR A 115 -16.60 4.54 -5.71
N SER A 116 -16.72 3.22 -5.62
CA SER A 116 -17.03 2.48 -4.40
C SER A 116 -16.27 1.16 -4.42
N ILE A 117 -15.10 1.09 -3.79
CA ILE A 117 -14.19 -0.06 -3.89
C ILE A 117 -13.82 -0.56 -2.51
N THR A 118 -14.11 -1.84 -2.23
CA THR A 118 -13.61 -2.54 -1.05
C THR A 118 -12.36 -3.33 -1.42
N SER A 119 -11.33 -3.22 -0.60
CA SER A 119 -10.04 -3.87 -0.80
C SER A 119 -9.64 -4.67 0.43
N LEU A 120 -9.00 -5.80 0.20
CA LEU A 120 -8.38 -6.63 1.22
C LEU A 120 -6.94 -6.93 0.82
N GLN A 121 -5.98 -6.26 1.43
CA GLN A 121 -4.60 -6.70 1.39
C GLN A 121 -4.39 -7.77 2.46
N TYR A 122 -3.97 -8.96 2.08
CA TYR A 122 -3.46 -9.96 3.02
C TYR A 122 -1.97 -10.17 2.78
N PHE A 123 -1.24 -10.54 3.80
CA PHE A 123 0.18 -10.79 3.66
C PHE A 123 0.64 -11.92 4.57
N LEU A 124 1.57 -12.69 4.04
CA LEU A 124 2.21 -13.81 4.72
C LEU A 124 3.66 -13.88 4.26
N PHE A 125 4.59 -13.63 5.16
CA PHE A 125 6.02 -13.65 4.88
C PHE A 125 6.74 -14.56 5.86
N PHE A 126 7.54 -15.46 5.34
CA PHE A 126 8.43 -16.33 6.09
C PHE A 126 9.80 -15.68 6.19
N SER A 127 10.33 -15.59 7.41
CA SER A 127 11.69 -15.11 7.66
C SER A 127 12.69 -16.23 7.40
N LEU A 128 13.70 -15.93 6.62
CA LEU A 128 14.83 -16.79 6.33
C LEU A 128 16.10 -16.25 7.01
N ASN A 129 17.21 -16.95 6.87
CA ASN A 129 18.49 -16.50 7.41
C ASN A 129 18.96 -15.19 6.75
N ASP A 130 19.82 -14.47 7.43
CA ASP A 130 20.50 -13.27 6.93
C ASP A 130 19.58 -12.14 6.45
N GLY A 131 18.38 -11.99 7.04
CA GLY A 131 17.43 -10.92 6.72
C GLY A 131 16.66 -11.13 5.41
N TRP A 132 16.68 -12.31 4.83
CA TRP A 132 15.80 -12.68 3.72
C TRP A 132 14.41 -13.01 4.21
N GLN A 133 13.42 -12.69 3.39
CA GLN A 133 12.03 -13.11 3.57
C GLN A 133 11.46 -13.52 2.22
N ILE A 134 10.59 -14.52 2.23
CA ILE A 134 9.77 -14.91 1.08
C ILE A 134 8.31 -14.94 1.49
N GLY A 135 7.43 -14.55 0.61
CA GLY A 135 6.00 -14.54 0.95
C GLY A 135 5.12 -13.99 -0.14
N THR A 136 3.95 -13.57 0.26
CA THR A 136 2.93 -13.00 -0.60
C THR A 136 2.25 -11.82 0.11
N GLY A 137 1.73 -10.86 -0.65
CA GLY A 137 1.05 -9.69 -0.09
C GLY A 137 0.19 -8.95 -1.11
N PRO A 138 -0.63 -9.68 -1.91
CA PRO A 138 -1.48 -9.06 -2.91
C PRO A 138 -2.69 -8.37 -2.26
N THR A 139 -3.36 -7.53 -3.05
CA THR A 139 -4.62 -6.87 -2.67
C THR A 139 -5.74 -7.36 -3.56
N ILE A 140 -6.74 -7.99 -2.96
CA ILE A 140 -8.01 -8.33 -3.62
C ILE A 140 -8.89 -7.09 -3.59
N THR A 141 -9.56 -6.77 -4.68
CA THR A 141 -10.52 -5.65 -4.74
C THR A 141 -11.87 -6.11 -5.25
N TYR A 142 -12.91 -5.42 -4.77
CA TYR A 142 -14.28 -5.54 -5.24
C TYR A 142 -14.81 -4.15 -5.54
N ASP A 143 -15.21 -3.91 -6.78
CA ASP A 143 -15.83 -2.67 -7.23
C ASP A 143 -17.35 -2.81 -7.21
N TRP A 144 -18.01 -2.03 -6.34
CA TRP A 144 -19.46 -2.05 -6.15
C TRP A 144 -20.24 -1.41 -7.30
N ASN A 145 -19.55 -0.66 -8.16
CA ASN A 145 -20.16 0.07 -9.28
C ASN A 145 -19.96 -0.64 -10.62
N ALA A 146 -19.08 -1.65 -10.66
CA ALA A 146 -18.82 -2.42 -11.87
C ALA A 146 -19.92 -3.46 -12.13
N ASP A 147 -20.05 -3.85 -13.39
CA ASP A 147 -20.88 -5.00 -13.78
C ASP A 147 -20.33 -6.30 -13.19
N SER A 148 -21.20 -7.29 -12.94
CA SER A 148 -20.86 -8.53 -12.23
C SER A 148 -19.73 -9.38 -12.84
N GLU A 149 -19.35 -9.13 -14.08
CA GLU A 149 -18.22 -9.79 -14.74
C GLU A 149 -16.90 -9.03 -14.52
N ASN A 150 -16.97 -7.78 -14.04
CA ASN A 150 -15.84 -6.86 -13.88
C ASN A 150 -15.63 -6.38 -12.43
N ASP A 151 -16.41 -6.93 -11.47
CA ASP A 151 -16.43 -6.45 -10.09
C ASP A 151 -15.24 -6.92 -9.24
N TRP A 152 -14.61 -8.05 -9.58
CA TRP A 152 -13.49 -8.60 -8.83
C TRP A 152 -12.14 -8.43 -9.52
N THR A 153 -11.13 -8.06 -8.72
CA THR A 153 -9.73 -8.27 -9.08
C THR A 153 -9.06 -9.12 -8.00
N VAL A 154 -8.59 -10.30 -8.40
CA VAL A 154 -7.95 -11.26 -7.48
C VAL A 154 -6.55 -11.57 -7.98
N PRO A 155 -5.52 -10.91 -7.45
CA PRO A 155 -4.13 -11.22 -7.75
C PRO A 155 -3.62 -12.38 -6.89
N PHE A 156 -2.71 -13.14 -7.45
CA PHE A 156 -1.88 -14.13 -6.75
C PHE A 156 -0.42 -13.91 -7.12
N GLY A 157 0.49 -13.94 -6.14
CA GLY A 157 1.89 -13.69 -6.42
C GLY A 157 2.82 -14.05 -5.30
N VAL A 158 4.11 -13.91 -5.58
CA VAL A 158 5.19 -14.16 -4.64
C VAL A 158 6.14 -12.97 -4.60
N GLN A 159 6.69 -12.72 -3.44
CA GLN A 159 7.65 -11.66 -3.19
C GLN A 159 8.84 -12.20 -2.40
N VAL A 160 10.02 -11.71 -2.73
CA VAL A 160 11.25 -11.96 -1.99
C VAL A 160 11.81 -10.62 -1.54
N SER A 161 12.21 -10.54 -0.29
CA SER A 161 12.83 -9.32 0.23
C SER A 161 14.10 -9.61 1.02
N LYS A 162 14.99 -8.62 1.05
CA LYS A 162 16.23 -8.62 1.81
C LYS A 162 16.32 -7.36 2.63
N THR A 163 16.44 -7.51 3.94
CA THR A 163 16.80 -6.41 4.84
C THR A 163 18.30 -6.46 5.08
N THR A 164 19.01 -5.39 4.77
CA THR A 164 20.46 -5.30 4.89
C THR A 164 20.89 -3.89 5.27
N ALA A 165 22.16 -3.71 5.60
CA ALA A 165 22.75 -2.40 5.79
C ALA A 165 23.54 -1.98 4.54
N ILE A 166 23.32 -0.76 4.08
CA ILE A 166 24.13 -0.08 3.05
C ILE A 166 24.80 1.11 3.72
N GLY A 167 26.09 0.98 4.00
CA GLY A 167 26.78 1.92 4.90
C GLY A 167 26.13 1.89 6.30
N ASN A 168 25.72 3.04 6.79
CA ASN A 168 25.04 3.17 8.10
C ASN A 168 23.50 3.10 8.00
N GLN A 169 22.96 2.88 6.80
CA GLN A 169 21.52 2.90 6.56
C GLN A 169 20.96 1.50 6.46
N ILE A 170 19.94 1.16 7.26
CA ILE A 170 19.16 -0.06 7.08
C ILE A 170 18.21 0.13 5.91
N VAL A 171 18.20 -0.83 5.00
CA VAL A 171 17.40 -0.80 3.77
C VAL A 171 16.69 -2.14 3.61
N LYS A 172 15.42 -2.12 3.23
CA LYS A 172 14.69 -3.28 2.73
C LYS A 172 14.56 -3.18 1.21
N LEU A 173 15.06 -4.18 0.53
CA LEU A 173 14.86 -4.41 -0.91
C LEU A 173 13.77 -5.44 -1.09
N ASN A 174 12.84 -5.24 -2.01
CA ASN A 174 11.79 -6.20 -2.31
C ASN A 174 11.64 -6.36 -3.83
N ALA A 175 11.43 -7.58 -4.28
CA ALA A 175 11.07 -7.93 -5.65
C ALA A 175 9.88 -8.88 -5.62
N GLY A 176 8.89 -8.61 -6.45
CA GLY A 176 7.67 -9.41 -6.51
C GLY A 176 7.13 -9.56 -7.92
N ILE A 177 6.39 -10.63 -8.11
CA ILE A 177 5.61 -10.91 -9.30
C ILE A 177 4.20 -11.34 -8.87
N GLU A 178 3.19 -10.76 -9.48
CA GLU A 178 1.78 -11.07 -9.26
C GLU A 178 1.08 -11.29 -10.59
N LYS A 179 0.14 -12.21 -10.63
CA LYS A 179 -0.76 -12.44 -11.75
C LYS A 179 -2.19 -12.25 -11.27
N ASN A 180 -2.99 -11.50 -12.00
CA ASN A 180 -4.42 -11.45 -11.79
C ASN A 180 -5.04 -12.76 -12.29
N VAL A 181 -5.65 -13.54 -11.37
CA VAL A 181 -6.35 -14.78 -11.70
C VAL A 181 -7.84 -14.53 -11.94
N VAL A 182 -8.34 -13.42 -11.44
CA VAL A 182 -9.61 -12.80 -11.80
C VAL A 182 -9.32 -11.32 -12.01
N ALA A 183 -9.81 -10.75 -13.09
CA ALA A 183 -9.67 -9.34 -13.41
C ALA A 183 -10.80 -8.91 -14.33
N PRO A 184 -11.16 -7.62 -14.36
CA PRO A 184 -12.03 -7.05 -15.38
C PRO A 184 -11.53 -7.38 -16.79
N ASP A 185 -12.44 -7.61 -17.72
CA ASP A 185 -12.11 -7.95 -19.11
C ASP A 185 -11.43 -6.79 -19.84
N ASP A 186 -11.77 -5.54 -19.48
CA ASP A 186 -11.23 -4.34 -20.09
C ASP A 186 -10.04 -3.76 -19.29
N PHE A 187 -8.92 -3.52 -19.98
CA PHE A 187 -7.73 -2.79 -19.49
C PHE A 187 -7.04 -3.34 -18.24
N ALA A 188 -7.35 -4.56 -17.80
CA ALA A 188 -6.64 -5.17 -16.69
C ALA A 188 -5.26 -5.69 -17.12
N SER A 189 -4.25 -5.46 -16.28
CA SER A 189 -2.94 -6.07 -16.48
C SER A 189 -2.94 -7.51 -15.99
N ASP A 190 -2.54 -8.47 -16.82
CA ASP A 190 -2.37 -9.87 -16.42
C ASP A 190 -1.29 -10.05 -15.36
N TRP A 191 -0.18 -9.33 -15.52
CA TRP A 191 1.00 -9.46 -14.68
C TRP A 191 1.44 -8.13 -14.11
N LYS A 192 1.85 -8.15 -12.84
CA LYS A 192 2.47 -7.01 -12.15
C LYS A 192 3.84 -7.42 -11.61
N PHE A 193 4.87 -6.65 -11.97
CA PHE A 193 6.21 -6.77 -11.43
C PHE A 193 6.46 -5.60 -10.48
N THR A 194 6.99 -5.90 -9.31
CA THR A 194 7.29 -4.90 -8.29
C THR A 194 8.75 -4.94 -7.91
N LEU A 195 9.41 -3.80 -7.92
CA LEU A 195 10.71 -3.59 -7.28
C LEU A 195 10.56 -2.45 -6.27
N GLN A 196 11.02 -2.68 -5.05
CA GLN A 196 10.89 -1.70 -3.98
C GLN A 196 12.21 -1.51 -3.26
N PHE A 197 12.53 -0.26 -3.00
CA PHE A 197 13.65 0.19 -2.18
C PHE A 197 13.10 0.99 -1.00
N SER A 198 13.32 0.50 0.22
CA SER A 198 12.75 1.11 1.44
C SER A 198 13.85 1.37 2.47
N PRO A 199 14.45 2.57 2.50
CA PRO A 199 15.37 2.96 3.55
C PRO A 199 14.59 3.20 4.86
N VAL A 200 15.14 2.74 5.98
CA VAL A 200 14.59 3.00 7.32
C VAL A 200 15.20 4.30 7.83
N ILE A 201 14.46 5.39 7.71
CA ILE A 201 14.86 6.71 8.20
C ILE A 201 14.01 7.12 9.41
N GLY A 202 14.56 7.97 10.29
CA GLY A 202 13.78 8.57 11.36
C GLY A 202 12.69 9.50 10.80
N ASN A 203 11.55 9.61 11.51
CA ASN A 203 10.52 10.56 11.12
C ASN A 203 11.02 12.01 11.32
N PRO A 204 11.19 12.79 10.23
CA PRO A 204 11.74 14.15 10.34
C PRO A 204 10.79 15.14 11.02
N PHE A 205 9.50 14.79 11.13
CA PHE A 205 8.47 15.62 11.75
C PHE A 205 8.28 15.34 13.25
N GLN A 206 8.99 14.34 13.80
CA GLN A 206 8.98 14.06 15.22
C GLN A 206 10.41 14.03 15.74
N PRO A 207 10.86 15.11 16.43
CA PRO A 207 12.20 15.15 17.00
C PRO A 207 12.31 14.10 18.11
N ASN A 208 13.14 13.09 17.89
CA ASN A 208 13.57 12.01 18.77
C ASN A 208 12.72 11.79 20.04
N PRO A 209 11.58 11.10 19.95
CA PRO A 209 11.01 10.51 21.15
C PRO A 209 11.97 9.39 21.61
N PRO A 210 12.05 9.08 22.92
CA PRO A 210 12.73 7.88 23.35
C PRO A 210 12.06 6.70 22.62
N SER A 211 12.77 6.16 21.63
CA SER A 211 12.25 5.06 20.83
C SER A 211 12.06 3.87 21.76
N PRO A 212 10.82 3.37 22.00
CA PRO A 212 10.68 2.01 22.42
C PRO A 212 11.36 1.15 21.34
N PRO A 213 12.00 0.05 21.68
CA PRO A 213 12.60 -0.84 20.69
C PRO A 213 11.48 -1.32 19.78
N VAL A 214 11.33 -0.67 18.63
CA VAL A 214 10.43 -1.12 17.57
C VAL A 214 11.07 -2.40 17.07
N ASP A 215 10.47 -3.54 17.39
CA ASP A 215 10.97 -4.80 16.90
C ASP A 215 10.97 -4.82 15.36
N ALA A 216 11.83 -5.65 14.78
CA ALA A 216 11.99 -5.71 13.33
C ALA A 216 10.68 -6.08 12.60
N ALA A 217 9.75 -6.73 13.29
CA ALA A 217 8.45 -7.16 12.75
C ALA A 217 7.47 -5.97 12.60
N THR A 218 7.38 -5.10 13.61
CA THR A 218 6.56 -3.89 13.53
C THR A 218 7.09 -2.94 12.45
N ARG A 219 8.42 -2.84 12.29
CA ARG A 219 9.04 -2.07 11.19
C ARG A 219 8.69 -2.66 9.81
N ALA A 220 8.67 -3.99 9.69
CA ALA A 220 8.34 -4.66 8.42
C ALA A 220 6.87 -4.45 8.02
N ALA A 221 5.94 -4.46 8.98
CA ALA A 221 4.52 -4.25 8.73
C ALA A 221 4.20 -2.83 8.26
N VAL A 222 4.87 -1.82 8.85
CA VAL A 222 4.71 -0.41 8.46
C VAL A 222 5.23 -0.15 7.03
N LEU A 223 6.15 -0.98 6.54
CA LEU A 223 6.76 -0.85 5.21
C LEU A 223 6.09 -1.74 4.14
N ALA A 224 5.01 -2.47 4.46
CA ALA A 224 4.26 -3.21 3.45
C ALA A 224 3.56 -2.21 2.48
N PRO A 225 3.70 -2.36 1.17
CA PRO A 225 3.08 -1.46 0.22
C PRO A 225 1.56 -1.61 0.28
N ILE A 226 0.85 -0.46 0.35
CA ILE A 226 -0.58 -0.40 0.07
C ILE A 226 -0.75 -0.33 -1.43
N ARG A 227 -1.35 -1.34 -2.00
CA ARG A 227 -2.03 -1.29 -3.28
C ARG A 227 -3.02 -2.41 -3.43
#